data_7ede5650342c6dcec948d8a644774ec8
#
_entry.id   7ede5650342c6dcec948d8a644774ec8
#
_cell.length_a   1.000
_cell.length_b   1.000
_cell.length_c   1.000
_cell.angle_alpha   90.00
_cell.angle_beta   90.00
_cell.angle_gamma   90.00
#
_symmetry.space_group_name_H-M   'P 1'
#
loop_
_entity.id
_entity.type
_entity.pdbx_description
1 polymer ?
#
loop_
_entity_poly.entity_id
_entity_poly.type
_entity_poly.pdbx_seq_one_letter_code
_entity_poly.pdbx_strand_id
1 'polypeptide(L)'
;MRALTILTIFIISATCFAQDSNPEILLKSGTFTPNNEIILADFNKNNPAVFNNKYYRFMQFSVLPSTKRKQKMEKLGVHFLEYIPNNTFLVSLSKNITKNKLESFKVNALLPVKATQKIHPKLQNGNCPDWAKDGDNAMLEVLIYKDADLSLAFEQFKVGGFNVKEINTYAHAFIVSTSISNLEKLANNPFVHFIAPIDPPSYPENKSGRTLHRSNVINAEYTSGRHYNGEGINIMMQDDGEIGPHIDYQGRLDQSAVSSSGGSHGDHVAGTIMGAGNLDPYGRGMADAAFLYVYSSSNNNYYSVPGIYQNSDVIITSKSYSNGCNAGYTTLARDLDEQIRQYPSLIHIFSAGNDGTSDCGYGAGSNWGNVTGGHKQAKNVIATANLNSSSGLATSSSRGPAHDGRIKPDIGAKGSSVYSTIDAN
;
A
#
# COMPACT_ATOMS: atom_id res chain seq x y z
N MET A 1 10.02 78.24 -11.68
CA MET A 1 9.36 77.67 -10.48
C MET A 1 9.14 76.23 -10.71
N ARG A 2 9.91 75.32 -10.08
CA ARG A 2 9.74 73.86 -10.16
C ARG A 2 9.00 73.45 -8.89
N ALA A 3 7.77 72.84 -9.06
CA ALA A 3 6.99 72.32 -7.97
C ALA A 3 7.52 70.91 -7.59
N LEU A 4 7.92 70.81 -6.32
CA LEU A 4 8.39 69.56 -5.73
C LEU A 4 7.17 68.80 -5.14
N THR A 5 6.73 67.71 -5.77
CA THR A 5 5.65 66.91 -5.28
C THR A 5 6.22 65.88 -4.30
N ILE A 6 5.89 65.99 -3.02
CA ILE A 6 6.27 65.06 -1.96
C ILE A 6 5.23 63.91 -1.98
N LEU A 7 5.66 62.69 -2.34
CA LEU A 7 4.87 61.49 -2.29
C LEU A 7 5.01 60.85 -0.89
N THR A 8 3.98 60.99 -0.08
CA THR A 8 3.93 60.35 1.26
C THR A 8 3.48 58.89 1.10
N ILE A 9 4.43 57.96 1.28
CA ILE A 9 4.12 56.51 1.29
C ILE A 9 3.63 56.14 2.68
N PHE A 10 2.33 55.82 2.79
CA PHE A 10 1.76 55.19 3.98
C PHE A 10 2.14 53.71 3.98
N ILE A 11 3.05 53.29 4.83
CA ILE A 11 3.33 51.88 5.12
C ILE A 11 2.25 51.41 6.08
N ILE A 12 1.24 50.73 5.58
CA ILE A 12 0.29 49.97 6.40
C ILE A 12 1.00 48.66 6.81
N SER A 13 1.51 48.61 8.02
CA SER A 13 1.96 47.37 8.64
C SER A 13 0.74 46.53 8.96
N ALA A 14 0.39 45.61 8.08
CA ALA A 14 -0.54 44.54 8.38
C ALA A 14 0.10 43.62 9.42
N THR A 15 -0.22 43.82 10.68
CA THR A 15 0.06 42.84 11.74
C THR A 15 -0.82 41.60 11.46
N CYS A 16 -0.22 40.62 10.79
CA CYS A 16 -0.82 39.31 10.67
C CYS A 16 -0.81 38.69 12.08
N PHE A 17 -1.92 38.76 12.80
CA PHE A 17 -2.14 37.93 13.99
C PHE A 17 -2.22 36.49 13.50
N ALA A 18 -1.10 35.78 13.52
CA ALA A 18 -1.12 34.35 13.47
C ALA A 18 -1.90 33.87 14.72
N GLN A 19 -3.11 33.43 14.52
CA GLN A 19 -3.89 32.76 15.55
C GLN A 19 -3.10 31.48 15.88
N ASP A 20 -2.52 31.42 17.07
CA ASP A 20 -1.82 30.23 17.61
C ASP A 20 -2.85 29.10 17.85
N SER A 21 -3.45 28.61 16.77
CA SER A 21 -4.24 27.38 16.84
C SER A 21 -3.28 26.20 16.74
N ASN A 22 -3.35 25.31 17.71
CA ASN A 22 -2.60 24.06 17.61
C ASN A 22 -2.93 23.35 16.29
N PRO A 23 -1.93 22.78 15.62
CA PRO A 23 -2.17 21.99 14.43
C PRO A 23 -3.14 20.83 14.74
N GLU A 24 -4.01 20.51 13.80
CA GLU A 24 -4.98 19.42 13.94
C GLU A 24 -4.30 18.08 14.18
N ILE A 25 -4.93 17.25 15.00
CA ILE A 25 -4.54 15.84 15.20
C ILE A 25 -5.30 15.00 14.17
N LEU A 26 -4.54 14.29 13.33
CA LEU A 26 -5.06 13.51 12.21
C LEU A 26 -5.20 12.05 12.62
N LEU A 27 -6.43 11.57 12.79
CA LEU A 27 -6.73 10.18 13.12
C LEU A 27 -7.48 9.50 11.97
N LYS A 28 -7.42 8.18 11.89
CA LYS A 28 -8.22 7.38 10.95
C LYS A 28 -9.73 7.55 11.19
N SER A 29 -10.11 7.83 12.42
CA SER A 29 -11.50 8.09 12.84
C SER A 29 -12.01 9.50 12.50
N GLY A 30 -11.14 10.42 12.09
CA GLY A 30 -11.42 11.83 11.81
C GLY A 30 -10.36 12.76 12.40
N THR A 31 -10.42 14.03 12.05
CA THR A 31 -9.49 15.06 12.54
C THR A 31 -10.12 15.90 13.64
N PHE A 32 -9.31 16.46 14.52
CA PHE A 32 -9.77 17.44 15.51
C PHE A 32 -8.65 18.41 15.89
N THR A 33 -9.04 19.63 16.25
CA THR A 33 -8.11 20.65 16.77
C THR A 33 -8.02 20.50 18.30
N PRO A 34 -6.82 20.22 18.84
CA PRO A 34 -6.64 20.08 20.28
C PRO A 34 -6.66 21.45 20.98
N ASN A 35 -7.25 21.50 22.17
CA ASN A 35 -7.04 22.62 23.09
C ASN A 35 -5.66 22.52 23.72
N ASN A 36 -5.07 23.68 24.12
CA ASN A 36 -3.81 23.75 24.86
C ASN A 36 -3.98 23.31 26.31
N GLU A 37 -4.36 22.05 26.54
CA GLU A 37 -4.63 21.50 27.85
C GLU A 37 -3.73 20.28 28.14
N ILE A 38 -3.24 20.20 29.37
CA ILE A 38 -2.53 19.03 29.88
C ILE A 38 -3.42 18.37 30.94
N ILE A 39 -4.06 17.25 30.53
CA ILE A 39 -4.99 16.47 31.35
C ILE A 39 -4.31 15.19 31.79
N LEU A 40 -3.85 15.19 33.05
CA LEU A 40 -3.26 14.04 33.70
C LEU A 40 -4.37 13.14 34.28
N ALA A 41 -4.04 11.88 34.55
CA ALA A 41 -4.90 10.96 35.29
C ALA A 41 -4.20 10.54 36.60
N ASP A 42 -4.97 10.38 37.64
CA ASP A 42 -4.48 9.83 38.91
C ASP A 42 -4.33 8.31 38.77
N PHE A 43 -3.24 7.77 39.32
CA PHE A 43 -3.02 6.32 39.41
C PHE A 43 -3.80 5.65 40.55
N ASN A 44 -5.03 6.09 40.77
CA ASN A 44 -5.94 5.44 41.69
C ASN A 44 -6.45 4.13 41.05
N LYS A 45 -6.48 3.04 41.81
CA LYS A 45 -6.97 1.72 41.38
C LYS A 45 -8.40 1.74 40.82
N ASN A 46 -9.21 2.72 41.23
CA ASN A 46 -10.59 2.88 40.79
C ASN A 46 -10.74 3.84 39.60
N ASN A 47 -9.64 4.38 39.04
CA ASN A 47 -9.70 5.28 37.90
C ASN A 47 -9.94 4.47 36.62
N PRO A 48 -11.09 4.62 35.96
CA PRO A 48 -11.42 3.84 34.73
C PRO A 48 -10.49 4.13 33.55
N ALA A 49 -9.73 5.21 33.60
CA ALA A 49 -8.75 5.53 32.55
C ALA A 49 -7.42 4.77 32.71
N VAL A 50 -7.21 4.07 33.85
CA VAL A 50 -5.96 3.40 34.19
C VAL A 50 -6.10 1.89 33.99
N PHE A 51 -5.20 1.30 33.20
CA PHE A 51 -5.08 -0.13 33.02
C PHE A 51 -3.67 -0.59 33.34
N ASN A 52 -3.51 -1.54 34.22
CA ASN A 52 -2.23 -2.10 34.65
C ASN A 52 -1.16 -1.02 34.95
N ASN A 53 -1.52 -0.06 35.78
CA ASN A 53 -0.68 1.10 36.16
C ASN A 53 -0.22 1.97 34.95
N LYS A 54 -0.99 2.03 33.89
CA LYS A 54 -0.77 2.92 32.75
C LYS A 54 -2.05 3.61 32.34
N TYR A 55 -1.93 4.81 31.77
CA TYR A 55 -3.01 5.46 31.04
C TYR A 55 -2.50 6.05 29.73
N TYR A 56 -3.37 6.19 28.74
CA TYR A 56 -3.03 6.52 27.36
C TYR A 56 -3.51 7.92 27.00
N ARG A 57 -2.69 8.67 26.25
CA ARG A 57 -2.96 10.07 25.89
C ARG A 57 -2.41 10.39 24.49
N PHE A 58 -3.06 11.34 23.82
CA PHE A 58 -2.40 12.10 22.77
C PHE A 58 -1.55 13.18 23.40
N MET A 59 -0.27 13.24 23.02
CA MET A 59 0.69 14.23 23.48
C MET A 59 1.18 15.03 22.31
N GLN A 60 0.83 16.30 22.23
CA GLN A 60 1.26 17.20 21.18
C GLN A 60 2.33 18.16 21.67
N PHE A 61 3.33 18.42 20.83
CA PHE A 61 4.46 19.28 21.12
C PHE A 61 4.44 20.54 20.25
N SER A 62 4.92 21.66 20.79
CA SER A 62 5.18 22.87 19.98
C SER A 62 6.28 22.63 18.93
N VAL A 63 7.26 21.78 19.26
CA VAL A 63 8.38 21.38 18.40
C VAL A 63 8.66 19.93 18.61
N LEU A 64 8.87 19.16 17.52
CA LEU A 64 9.15 17.74 17.55
C LEU A 64 10.28 17.41 18.54
N PRO A 65 10.07 16.52 19.53
CA PRO A 65 11.08 16.21 20.51
C PRO A 65 12.26 15.45 19.92
N SER A 66 13.48 15.91 20.20
CA SER A 66 14.69 15.16 19.85
C SER A 66 14.75 13.81 20.56
N THR A 67 15.53 12.84 20.00
CA THR A 67 15.75 11.53 20.63
C THR A 67 16.20 11.66 22.09
N LYS A 68 17.12 12.58 22.38
CA LYS A 68 17.61 12.87 23.76
C LYS A 68 16.48 13.36 24.68
N ARG A 69 15.55 14.16 24.15
CA ARG A 69 14.38 14.63 24.90
C ARG A 69 13.41 13.47 25.18
N LYS A 70 13.11 12.64 24.20
CA LYS A 70 12.26 11.43 24.39
C LYS A 70 12.85 10.51 25.48
N GLN A 71 14.15 10.18 25.41
CA GLN A 71 14.83 9.36 26.41
C GLN A 71 14.73 9.92 27.84
N LYS A 72 14.78 11.28 27.99
CA LYS A 72 14.57 11.89 29.30
C LYS A 72 13.12 11.73 29.78
N MET A 73 12.15 11.81 28.90
CA MET A 73 10.73 11.62 29.21
C MET A 73 10.43 10.15 29.52
N GLU A 74 11.05 9.22 28.83
CA GLU A 74 10.92 7.78 29.09
C GLU A 74 11.37 7.40 30.53
N LYS A 75 12.47 7.99 30.99
CA LYS A 75 12.92 7.84 32.41
C LYS A 75 11.90 8.34 33.44
N LEU A 76 11.04 9.28 33.03
CA LEU A 76 9.95 9.81 33.84
C LEU A 76 8.64 9.04 33.67
N GLY A 77 8.64 7.93 32.94
CA GLY A 77 7.48 7.07 32.76
C GLY A 77 6.56 7.46 31.59
N VAL A 78 7.04 8.26 30.63
CA VAL A 78 6.32 8.55 29.38
C VAL A 78 6.85 7.63 28.31
N HIS A 79 6.02 6.72 27.79
CA HIS A 79 6.40 5.77 26.73
C HIS A 79 5.76 6.18 25.42
N PHE A 80 6.58 6.35 24.37
CA PHE A 80 6.12 6.75 23.03
C PHE A 80 5.70 5.51 22.24
N LEU A 81 4.41 5.39 21.90
CA LEU A 81 3.86 4.23 21.21
C LEU A 81 3.78 4.42 19.71
N GLU A 82 3.27 5.59 19.27
CA GLU A 82 3.03 5.87 17.86
C GLU A 82 3.20 7.36 17.56
N TYR A 83 3.74 7.69 16.39
CA TYR A 83 3.76 9.05 15.90
C TYR A 83 2.51 9.35 15.07
N ILE A 84 1.87 10.45 15.38
CA ILE A 84 0.75 11.01 14.65
C ILE A 84 1.21 12.34 14.03
N PRO A 85 0.86 12.65 12.77
CA PRO A 85 1.26 13.92 12.15
C PRO A 85 1.01 15.15 13.04
N ASN A 86 1.68 16.25 12.74
CA ASN A 86 1.59 17.52 13.45
C ASN A 86 2.14 17.48 14.90
N ASN A 87 3.37 16.94 15.04
CA ASN A 87 4.13 16.87 16.30
C ASN A 87 3.39 16.14 17.43
N THR A 88 2.53 15.20 17.11
CA THR A 88 1.71 14.46 18.08
C THR A 88 2.24 13.04 18.24
N PHE A 89 2.14 12.51 19.44
CA PHE A 89 2.40 11.11 19.75
C PHE A 89 1.25 10.52 20.54
N LEU A 90 0.91 9.29 20.25
CA LEU A 90 0.22 8.43 21.19
C LEU A 90 1.24 7.97 22.24
N VAL A 91 0.96 8.19 23.50
CA VAL A 91 1.85 7.82 24.60
C VAL A 91 1.11 7.08 25.70
N SER A 92 1.82 6.20 26.43
CA SER A 92 1.39 5.74 27.74
C SER A 92 2.19 6.44 28.84
N LEU A 93 1.53 6.67 29.97
CA LEU A 93 2.16 7.19 31.17
C LEU A 93 2.05 6.15 32.28
N SER A 94 3.19 5.83 32.94
CA SER A 94 3.30 4.79 33.98
C SER A 94 3.74 5.34 35.35
N LYS A 95 4.00 6.65 35.45
CA LYS A 95 4.41 7.35 36.64
C LYS A 95 3.75 8.72 36.76
N ASN A 96 3.61 9.21 37.98
CA ASN A 96 3.19 10.59 38.20
C ASN A 96 4.21 11.57 37.64
N ILE A 97 3.73 12.47 36.80
CA ILE A 97 4.51 13.57 36.21
C ILE A 97 3.69 14.87 36.40
N THR A 98 4.35 15.98 36.65
CA THR A 98 3.65 17.25 36.83
C THR A 98 3.45 17.97 35.51
N LYS A 99 2.40 18.80 35.43
CA LYS A 99 2.12 19.66 34.28
C LYS A 99 3.34 20.52 33.92
N ASN A 100 3.93 21.22 34.87
CA ASN A 100 5.11 22.07 34.67
C ASN A 100 6.29 21.31 34.10
N LYS A 101 6.43 20.01 34.45
CA LYS A 101 7.48 19.16 33.90
C LYS A 101 7.24 18.85 32.45
N LEU A 102 6.01 18.55 32.04
CA LEU A 102 5.64 18.32 30.63
C LEU A 102 5.82 19.60 29.80
N GLU A 103 5.40 20.75 30.33
CA GLU A 103 5.60 22.05 29.67
C GLU A 103 7.09 22.36 29.45
N SER A 104 7.96 21.98 30.41
CA SER A 104 9.41 22.12 30.25
C SER A 104 9.99 21.28 29.10
N PHE A 105 9.29 20.26 28.66
CA PHE A 105 9.59 19.46 27.48
C PHE A 105 8.92 19.98 26.20
N LYS A 106 8.25 21.13 26.25
CA LYS A 106 7.51 21.73 25.13
C LYS A 106 6.27 20.91 24.71
N VAL A 107 5.61 20.27 25.67
CA VAL A 107 4.29 19.66 25.49
C VAL A 107 3.25 20.79 25.55
N ASN A 108 2.44 20.92 24.50
CA ASN A 108 1.35 21.88 24.42
C ASN A 108 0.03 21.29 24.89
N ALA A 109 -0.22 20.03 24.51
CA ALA A 109 -1.44 19.32 24.88
C ALA A 109 -1.14 17.89 25.31
N LEU A 110 -1.89 17.42 26.30
CA LEU A 110 -1.96 16.03 26.76
C LEU A 110 -3.42 15.69 26.95
N LEU A 111 -4.01 14.99 25.98
CA LEU A 111 -5.46 14.79 25.89
C LEU A 111 -5.85 13.32 26.04
N PRO A 112 -6.97 13.00 26.72
CA PRO A 112 -7.51 11.65 26.75
C PRO A 112 -7.93 11.19 25.35
N VAL A 113 -7.76 9.90 25.08
CA VAL A 113 -8.26 9.27 23.85
C VAL A 113 -9.74 8.92 24.08
N LYS A 114 -10.64 9.60 23.34
CA LYS A 114 -12.10 9.40 23.46
C LYS A 114 -12.53 8.13 22.73
N ALA A 115 -13.63 7.50 23.17
CA ALA A 115 -14.19 6.31 22.52
C ALA A 115 -14.43 6.52 21.02
N THR A 116 -15.00 7.67 20.62
CA THR A 116 -15.27 8.01 19.22
C THR A 116 -14.02 8.08 18.35
N GLN A 117 -12.87 8.40 18.93
CA GLN A 117 -11.58 8.47 18.24
C GLN A 117 -10.94 7.09 18.01
N LYS A 118 -11.44 6.06 18.71
CA LYS A 118 -10.98 4.67 18.58
C LYS A 118 -11.80 3.84 17.61
N ILE A 119 -12.86 4.40 16.99
CA ILE A 119 -13.81 3.67 16.17
C ILE A 119 -13.58 4.00 14.69
N HIS A 120 -13.43 2.95 13.87
CA HIS A 120 -13.28 3.07 12.42
C HIS A 120 -14.50 3.76 11.79
N PRO A 121 -14.35 4.67 10.79
CA PRO A 121 -15.46 5.38 10.15
C PRO A 121 -16.60 4.48 9.65
N LYS A 122 -16.30 3.27 9.15
CA LYS A 122 -17.31 2.30 8.69
C LYS A 122 -18.23 1.75 9.80
N LEU A 123 -17.85 1.94 11.07
CA LEU A 123 -18.63 1.50 12.23
C LEU A 123 -19.34 2.67 12.93
N GLN A 124 -19.12 3.90 12.49
CA GLN A 124 -19.77 5.08 13.08
C GLN A 124 -21.26 5.09 12.74
N ASN A 125 -22.06 5.75 13.60
CA ASN A 125 -23.51 5.86 13.44
C ASN A 125 -24.26 4.51 13.45
N GLY A 126 -23.71 3.49 14.10
CA GLY A 126 -24.35 2.16 14.17
C GLY A 126 -24.22 1.33 12.88
N ASN A 127 -23.38 1.76 11.95
CA ASN A 127 -23.15 1.02 10.70
C ASN A 127 -22.27 -0.20 10.96
N CYS A 128 -22.47 -1.25 10.16
CA CYS A 128 -21.59 -2.42 10.08
C CYS A 128 -21.57 -2.91 8.63
N PRO A 129 -20.40 -3.07 8.01
CA PRO A 129 -20.32 -3.67 6.68
C PRO A 129 -20.88 -5.09 6.65
N ASP A 130 -21.51 -5.49 5.56
CA ASP A 130 -22.21 -6.79 5.46
C ASP A 130 -21.26 -7.98 5.71
N TRP A 131 -20.02 -7.89 5.24
CA TRP A 131 -19.02 -8.95 5.45
C TRP A 131 -18.57 -9.13 6.91
N ALA A 132 -18.77 -8.13 7.75
CA ALA A 132 -18.42 -8.16 9.17
C ALA A 132 -19.64 -8.47 10.05
N LYS A 133 -20.81 -8.77 9.48
CA LYS A 133 -22.01 -9.17 10.23
C LYS A 133 -21.92 -10.65 10.61
N ASP A 134 -22.29 -10.99 11.85
CA ASP A 134 -22.41 -12.33 12.41
C ASP A 134 -23.78 -12.44 13.11
N GLY A 135 -24.84 -12.64 12.32
CA GLY A 135 -26.23 -12.51 12.77
C GLY A 135 -26.51 -11.08 13.25
N ASP A 136 -26.96 -10.95 14.49
CA ASP A 136 -27.22 -9.64 15.14
C ASP A 136 -25.94 -8.95 15.68
N ASN A 137 -24.79 -9.60 15.53
CA ASN A 137 -23.49 -9.10 15.98
C ASN A 137 -22.64 -8.62 14.82
N ALA A 138 -21.60 -7.86 15.16
CA ALA A 138 -20.49 -7.49 14.30
C ALA A 138 -19.22 -8.25 14.72
N MET A 139 -18.49 -8.73 13.74
CA MET A 139 -17.13 -9.26 13.90
C MET A 139 -16.15 -8.10 13.80
N LEU A 140 -15.47 -7.82 14.87
CA LEU A 140 -14.62 -6.64 15.03
C LEU A 140 -13.18 -7.04 15.32
N GLU A 141 -12.23 -6.43 14.64
CA GLU A 141 -10.83 -6.43 15.04
C GLU A 141 -10.61 -5.30 16.05
N VAL A 142 -10.16 -5.67 17.24
CA VAL A 142 -9.94 -4.75 18.36
C VAL A 142 -8.45 -4.70 18.68
N LEU A 143 -7.77 -3.67 18.19
CA LEU A 143 -6.37 -3.40 18.48
C LEU A 143 -6.22 -2.94 19.94
N ILE A 144 -5.24 -3.50 20.60
CA ILE A 144 -4.86 -3.15 21.97
C ILE A 144 -3.59 -2.30 21.93
N TYR A 145 -3.43 -1.35 22.84
CA TYR A 145 -2.18 -0.58 22.89
C TYR A 145 -0.97 -1.51 23.03
N LYS A 146 0.07 -1.25 22.25
CA LYS A 146 1.26 -2.13 22.09
C LYS A 146 1.95 -2.52 23.39
N ASP A 147 1.84 -1.71 24.42
CA ASP A 147 2.45 -1.93 25.73
C ASP A 147 1.45 -2.32 26.82
N ALA A 148 0.19 -2.56 26.45
CA ALA A 148 -0.82 -3.11 27.34
C ALA A 148 -0.67 -4.64 27.43
N ASP A 149 -1.01 -5.24 28.56
CA ASP A 149 -0.97 -6.67 28.76
C ASP A 149 -2.19 -7.35 28.12
N LEU A 150 -1.95 -8.19 27.08
CA LEU A 150 -3.01 -8.89 26.35
C LEU A 150 -3.79 -9.87 27.23
N SER A 151 -3.10 -10.56 28.15
CA SER A 151 -3.74 -11.54 29.02
C SER A 151 -4.71 -10.87 29.98
N LEU A 152 -4.29 -9.75 30.59
CA LEU A 152 -5.16 -8.95 31.44
C LEU A 152 -6.32 -8.30 30.67
N ALA A 153 -6.06 -7.83 29.45
CA ALA A 153 -7.09 -7.27 28.57
C ALA A 153 -8.14 -8.33 28.19
N PHE A 154 -7.70 -9.55 27.88
CA PHE A 154 -8.58 -10.68 27.62
C PHE A 154 -9.50 -11.02 28.81
N GLU A 155 -8.94 -11.10 30.01
CA GLU A 155 -9.77 -11.35 31.21
C GLU A 155 -10.78 -10.22 31.45
N GLN A 156 -10.39 -8.96 31.22
CA GLN A 156 -11.33 -7.85 31.32
C GLN A 156 -12.44 -7.90 30.26
N PHE A 157 -12.16 -8.34 29.05
CA PHE A 157 -13.18 -8.53 28.02
C PHE A 157 -14.18 -9.63 28.42
N LYS A 158 -13.71 -10.74 29.00
CA LYS A 158 -14.59 -11.78 29.53
C LYS A 158 -15.52 -11.25 30.64
N VAL A 159 -14.96 -10.51 31.61
CA VAL A 159 -15.73 -9.89 32.68
C VAL A 159 -16.73 -8.87 32.12
N GLY A 160 -16.36 -8.14 31.07
CA GLY A 160 -17.22 -7.19 30.36
C GLY A 160 -18.33 -7.85 29.52
N GLY A 161 -18.34 -9.19 29.38
CA GLY A 161 -19.31 -9.94 28.59
C GLY A 161 -19.04 -9.90 27.10
N PHE A 162 -17.83 -9.58 26.66
CA PHE A 162 -17.45 -9.59 25.24
C PHE A 162 -17.02 -10.99 24.78
N ASN A 163 -17.52 -11.43 23.63
CA ASN A 163 -17.20 -12.72 23.05
C ASN A 163 -15.95 -12.63 22.18
N VAL A 164 -14.79 -12.94 22.76
CA VAL A 164 -13.50 -12.99 22.04
C VAL A 164 -13.43 -14.31 21.28
N LYS A 165 -13.38 -14.24 19.97
CA LYS A 165 -13.28 -15.40 19.04
C LYS A 165 -11.85 -15.83 18.82
N GLU A 166 -10.92 -14.87 18.72
CA GLU A 166 -9.52 -15.11 18.40
C GLU A 166 -8.61 -14.10 19.08
N ILE A 167 -7.37 -14.50 19.36
CA ILE A 167 -6.30 -13.66 19.89
C ILE A 167 -5.17 -13.63 18.88
N ASN A 168 -4.93 -12.47 18.26
CA ASN A 168 -3.79 -12.25 17.38
C ASN A 168 -2.65 -11.59 18.18
N THR A 169 -1.69 -12.41 18.61
CA THR A 169 -0.56 -11.93 19.42
C THR A 169 0.42 -11.08 18.60
N TYR A 170 0.56 -11.32 17.30
CA TYR A 170 1.44 -10.53 16.43
C TYR A 170 0.89 -9.14 16.15
N ALA A 171 -0.40 -9.04 15.85
CA ALA A 171 -1.07 -7.76 15.66
C ALA A 171 -1.41 -7.04 16.97
N HIS A 172 -1.23 -7.70 18.12
CA HIS A 172 -1.66 -7.21 19.44
C HIS A 172 -3.14 -6.85 19.44
N ALA A 173 -3.99 -7.78 18.97
CA ALA A 173 -5.40 -7.58 18.70
C ALA A 173 -6.26 -8.76 19.14
N PHE A 174 -7.57 -8.51 19.27
CA PHE A 174 -8.61 -9.52 19.45
C PHE A 174 -9.62 -9.45 18.32
N ILE A 175 -10.13 -10.62 17.89
CA ILE A 175 -11.37 -10.68 17.10
C ILE A 175 -12.52 -10.87 18.09
N VAL A 176 -13.44 -9.92 18.08
CA VAL A 176 -14.57 -9.85 19.03
C VAL A 176 -15.88 -9.89 18.27
N SER A 177 -16.79 -10.79 18.66
CA SER A 177 -18.19 -10.78 18.17
C SER A 177 -19.07 -10.11 19.22
N THR A 178 -19.69 -8.99 18.85
CA THR A 178 -20.58 -8.24 19.76
C THR A 178 -21.61 -7.42 18.98
N SER A 179 -22.75 -7.10 19.62
CA SER A 179 -23.71 -6.16 19.03
C SER A 179 -23.07 -4.80 18.81
N ILE A 180 -23.44 -4.15 17.70
CA ILE A 180 -22.95 -2.79 17.38
C ILE A 180 -23.33 -1.77 18.45
N SER A 181 -24.42 -2.00 19.20
CA SER A 181 -24.83 -1.18 20.35
C SER A 181 -23.82 -1.20 21.50
N ASN A 182 -22.95 -2.21 21.57
CA ASN A 182 -21.90 -2.32 22.57
C ASN A 182 -20.58 -1.66 22.14
N LEU A 183 -20.51 -1.08 20.95
CA LEU A 183 -19.28 -0.54 20.36
C LEU A 183 -18.66 0.55 21.24
N GLU A 184 -19.47 1.46 21.77
CA GLU A 184 -18.99 2.50 22.68
C GLU A 184 -18.49 1.92 24.00
N LYS A 185 -19.19 0.92 24.57
CA LYS A 185 -18.75 0.21 25.77
C LYS A 185 -17.39 -0.49 25.53
N LEU A 186 -17.21 -1.10 24.35
CA LEU A 186 -15.96 -1.73 23.95
C LEU A 186 -14.85 -0.69 23.81
N ALA A 187 -15.10 0.44 23.14
CA ALA A 187 -14.14 1.52 22.94
C ALA A 187 -13.75 2.25 24.24
N ASN A 188 -14.62 2.27 25.25
CA ASN A 188 -14.34 2.88 26.54
C ASN A 188 -13.36 2.07 27.41
N ASN A 189 -13.03 0.81 27.03
CA ASN A 189 -11.98 0.10 27.75
C ASN A 189 -10.64 0.84 27.59
N PRO A 190 -9.92 1.08 28.71
CA PRO A 190 -8.74 1.93 28.73
C PRO A 190 -7.56 1.36 27.92
N PHE A 191 -7.51 0.05 27.68
CA PHE A 191 -6.48 -0.65 26.94
C PHE A 191 -6.79 -0.77 25.43
N VAL A 192 -7.99 -0.46 24.99
CA VAL A 192 -8.38 -0.50 23.57
C VAL A 192 -7.78 0.69 22.83
N HIS A 193 -7.02 0.39 21.76
CA HIS A 193 -6.42 1.38 20.91
C HIS A 193 -7.34 1.78 19.75
N PHE A 194 -7.82 0.78 18.98
CA PHE A 194 -8.67 1.03 17.80
C PHE A 194 -9.59 -0.16 17.54
N ILE A 195 -10.76 0.10 16.97
CA ILE A 195 -11.76 -0.90 16.62
C ILE A 195 -12.10 -0.73 15.14
N ALA A 196 -11.92 -1.78 14.36
CA ALA A 196 -12.30 -1.85 12.95
C ALA A 196 -13.24 -3.04 12.70
N PRO A 197 -14.04 -3.05 11.63
CA PRO A 197 -14.62 -4.30 11.17
C PRO A 197 -13.48 -5.24 10.74
N ILE A 198 -13.67 -6.55 10.85
CA ILE A 198 -12.75 -7.51 10.23
C ILE A 198 -12.59 -7.18 8.74
N ASP A 199 -11.48 -7.59 8.15
CA ASP A 199 -11.29 -7.43 6.71
C ASP A 199 -12.36 -8.19 5.92
N PRO A 200 -12.76 -7.68 4.75
CA PRO A 200 -13.64 -8.43 3.87
C PRO A 200 -12.97 -9.74 3.46
N PRO A 201 -13.77 -10.80 3.22
CA PRO A 201 -13.21 -12.05 2.73
C PRO A 201 -12.44 -11.81 1.43
N SER A 202 -11.27 -12.45 1.32
CA SER A 202 -10.46 -12.42 0.11
C SER A 202 -11.26 -13.02 -1.05
N TYR A 203 -11.33 -12.31 -2.16
CA TYR A 203 -11.88 -12.83 -3.41
C TYR A 203 -10.73 -13.16 -4.35
N PRO A 204 -10.70 -14.38 -4.92
CA PRO A 204 -9.73 -14.71 -5.96
C PRO A 204 -9.94 -13.80 -7.17
N GLU A 205 -8.94 -12.99 -7.52
CA GLU A 205 -9.12 -11.91 -8.50
C GLU A 205 -8.64 -12.30 -9.90
N ASN A 206 -7.80 -13.33 -10.06
CA ASN A 206 -7.29 -13.72 -11.37
C ASN A 206 -8.38 -14.33 -12.29
N LYS A 207 -9.40 -14.98 -11.71
CA LYS A 207 -10.58 -15.42 -12.47
C LYS A 207 -11.21 -14.29 -13.29
N SER A 208 -11.34 -13.10 -12.73
CA SER A 208 -11.84 -11.93 -13.45
C SER A 208 -10.85 -11.45 -14.51
N GLY A 209 -9.54 -11.52 -14.27
CA GLY A 209 -8.51 -11.20 -15.25
C GLY A 209 -8.60 -12.09 -16.49
N ARG A 210 -8.59 -13.41 -16.33
CA ARG A 210 -8.73 -14.38 -17.43
C ARG A 210 -10.02 -14.18 -18.21
N THR A 211 -11.14 -13.90 -17.53
CA THR A 211 -12.44 -13.67 -18.18
C THR A 211 -12.45 -12.36 -18.96
N LEU A 212 -11.93 -11.27 -18.41
CA LEU A 212 -11.87 -9.97 -19.07
C LEU A 212 -10.97 -9.98 -20.31
N HIS A 213 -9.85 -10.73 -20.26
CA HIS A 213 -8.94 -10.89 -21.38
C HIS A 213 -9.33 -12.04 -22.33
N ARG A 214 -10.42 -12.75 -22.06
CA ARG A 214 -10.89 -13.88 -22.86
C ARG A 214 -9.93 -15.07 -22.94
N SER A 215 -8.90 -15.15 -22.09
CA SER A 215 -7.98 -16.28 -22.07
C SER A 215 -8.67 -17.60 -21.72
N ASN A 216 -9.68 -17.58 -20.87
CA ASN A 216 -10.52 -18.74 -20.58
C ASN A 216 -11.32 -19.25 -21.80
N VAL A 217 -11.58 -18.40 -22.81
CA VAL A 217 -12.28 -18.80 -24.05
C VAL A 217 -11.32 -19.45 -25.03
N ILE A 218 -10.11 -18.87 -25.20
CA ILE A 218 -9.12 -19.42 -26.12
C ILE A 218 -8.40 -20.65 -25.55
N ASN A 219 -8.34 -20.77 -24.22
CA ASN A 219 -7.82 -21.93 -23.49
C ASN A 219 -8.95 -22.88 -23.03
N ALA A 220 -9.94 -23.08 -23.88
CA ALA A 220 -11.04 -23.97 -23.57
C ALA A 220 -10.71 -25.41 -23.93
N GLU A 221 -10.88 -26.34 -22.99
CA GLU A 221 -10.47 -27.74 -23.12
C GLU A 221 -11.56 -28.69 -23.67
N TYR A 222 -12.76 -28.18 -23.96
CA TYR A 222 -13.81 -29.00 -24.57
C TYR A 222 -13.50 -29.30 -26.04
N THR A 223 -14.06 -30.39 -26.59
CA THR A 223 -13.70 -30.98 -27.91
C THR A 223 -13.64 -29.95 -29.07
N SER A 224 -14.48 -28.93 -29.08
CA SER A 224 -14.48 -27.85 -30.08
C SER A 224 -13.79 -26.56 -29.61
N GLY A 225 -13.08 -26.61 -28.47
CA GLY A 225 -12.30 -25.49 -27.92
C GLY A 225 -11.05 -25.23 -28.75
N ARG A 226 -10.40 -24.10 -28.50
CA ARG A 226 -9.19 -23.69 -29.24
C ARG A 226 -7.91 -24.27 -28.65
N HIS A 227 -7.90 -24.64 -27.38
CA HIS A 227 -6.78 -25.25 -26.65
C HIS A 227 -5.50 -24.40 -26.60
N TYR A 228 -5.60 -23.05 -26.72
CA TYR A 228 -4.45 -22.17 -26.65
C TYR A 228 -4.11 -21.85 -25.21
N ASN A 229 -3.22 -22.63 -24.63
CA ASN A 229 -2.79 -22.54 -23.23
C ASN A 229 -1.32 -22.05 -23.08
N GLY A 230 -0.64 -21.78 -24.19
CA GLY A 230 0.76 -21.39 -24.21
C GLY A 230 1.75 -22.56 -24.33
N GLU A 231 1.27 -23.81 -24.55
CA GLU A 231 2.14 -24.95 -24.78
C GLU A 231 3.03 -24.71 -26.00
N GLY A 232 4.34 -24.98 -25.86
CA GLY A 232 5.36 -24.71 -26.90
C GLY A 232 5.75 -23.25 -27.05
N ILE A 233 5.26 -22.36 -26.19
CA ILE A 233 5.64 -20.93 -26.20
C ILE A 233 6.65 -20.65 -25.10
N ASN A 234 7.81 -20.12 -25.47
CA ASN A 234 8.86 -19.68 -24.57
C ASN A 234 8.78 -18.18 -24.33
N ILE A 235 8.75 -17.79 -23.06
CA ILE A 235 8.61 -16.41 -22.60
C ILE A 235 9.84 -16.05 -21.77
N MET A 236 10.45 -14.89 -22.02
CA MET A 236 11.45 -14.31 -21.16
C MET A 236 10.76 -13.33 -20.19
N MET A 237 10.88 -13.57 -18.90
CA MET A 237 10.54 -12.60 -17.85
C MET A 237 11.81 -11.96 -17.32
N GLN A 238 11.81 -10.65 -17.20
CA GLN A 238 12.88 -9.91 -16.53
C GLN A 238 12.27 -9.08 -15.41
N ASP A 239 12.61 -9.42 -14.15
CA ASP A 239 12.00 -8.85 -12.96
C ASP A 239 13.00 -8.81 -11.79
N ASP A 240 12.56 -9.00 -10.57
CA ASP A 240 13.38 -8.88 -9.35
C ASP A 240 14.33 -10.07 -9.07
N GLY A 241 14.44 -11.02 -9.98
CA GLY A 241 15.44 -12.09 -9.93
C GLY A 241 14.84 -13.48 -9.85
N GLU A 242 15.49 -14.36 -9.08
CA GLU A 242 15.06 -15.74 -8.87
C GLU A 242 13.66 -15.78 -8.26
N ILE A 243 12.79 -16.60 -8.83
CA ILE A 243 11.46 -16.86 -8.28
C ILE A 243 11.50 -18.13 -7.43
N GLY A 244 10.73 -18.13 -6.34
CA GLY A 244 10.71 -19.21 -5.38
C GLY A 244 10.11 -20.50 -5.93
N PRO A 245 10.35 -21.62 -5.24
CA PRO A 245 9.78 -22.89 -5.63
C PRO A 245 8.25 -22.85 -5.45
N HIS A 246 7.52 -23.09 -6.55
CA HIS A 246 6.07 -23.21 -6.52
C HIS A 246 5.60 -24.34 -7.42
N ILE A 247 4.63 -25.13 -6.97
CA ILE A 247 4.10 -26.30 -7.71
C ILE A 247 3.56 -25.91 -9.10
N ASP A 248 3.10 -24.67 -9.26
CA ASP A 248 2.55 -24.14 -10.51
C ASP A 248 3.60 -23.88 -11.59
N TYR A 249 4.90 -23.89 -11.23
CA TYR A 249 6.01 -23.68 -12.18
C TYR A 249 6.73 -24.97 -12.53
N GLN A 250 6.50 -26.05 -11.80
CA GLN A 250 7.30 -27.27 -11.88
C GLN A 250 7.43 -27.80 -13.31
N GLY A 251 8.67 -27.99 -13.75
CA GLY A 251 9.01 -28.49 -15.10
C GLY A 251 8.89 -27.48 -16.23
N ARG A 252 8.56 -26.21 -15.96
CA ARG A 252 8.33 -25.18 -16.98
C ARG A 252 9.10 -23.88 -16.71
N LEU A 253 10.23 -23.98 -16.01
CA LEU A 253 11.01 -22.85 -15.56
C LEU A 253 12.49 -23.07 -15.81
N ASP A 254 13.17 -22.07 -16.39
CA ASP A 254 14.63 -21.94 -16.42
C ASP A 254 15.00 -20.59 -15.77
N GLN A 255 15.68 -20.65 -14.65
CA GLN A 255 16.22 -19.49 -13.95
C GLN A 255 17.74 -19.58 -13.74
N SER A 256 18.42 -20.33 -14.59
CA SER A 256 19.89 -20.52 -14.54
C SER A 256 20.68 -19.21 -14.72
N ALA A 257 20.04 -18.19 -15.28
CA ALA A 257 20.62 -16.86 -15.50
C ALA A 257 20.53 -15.93 -14.28
N VAL A 258 19.90 -16.35 -13.18
CA VAL A 258 19.75 -15.58 -11.95
C VAL A 258 20.29 -16.38 -10.75
N SER A 259 20.76 -15.69 -9.72
CA SER A 259 21.38 -16.30 -8.55
C SER A 259 20.82 -15.82 -7.22
N SER A 260 19.86 -14.93 -7.24
CA SER A 260 19.21 -14.39 -6.03
C SER A 260 17.87 -13.77 -6.35
N SER A 261 16.96 -13.81 -5.37
CA SER A 261 15.69 -13.09 -5.40
C SER A 261 15.90 -11.68 -4.87
N GLY A 262 15.24 -10.70 -5.52
CA GLY A 262 15.12 -9.31 -5.02
C GLY A 262 13.84 -9.05 -4.25
N GLY A 263 12.90 -9.99 -4.24
CA GLY A 263 11.60 -9.90 -3.59
C GLY A 263 10.59 -10.91 -4.13
N SER A 264 9.31 -10.67 -3.92
CA SER A 264 8.22 -11.54 -4.36
C SER A 264 7.46 -11.01 -5.59
N HIS A 265 7.91 -9.92 -6.20
CA HIS A 265 7.22 -9.32 -7.35
C HIS A 265 7.33 -10.22 -8.58
N GLY A 266 8.51 -10.77 -8.84
CA GLY A 266 8.75 -11.73 -9.94
C GLY A 266 7.89 -12.99 -9.81
N ASP A 267 7.70 -13.52 -8.58
CA ASP A 267 6.81 -14.65 -8.32
C ASP A 267 5.38 -14.35 -8.76
N HIS A 268 4.88 -13.18 -8.37
CA HIS A 268 3.53 -12.76 -8.73
C HIS A 268 3.36 -12.56 -10.25
N VAL A 269 4.36 -11.98 -10.91
CA VAL A 269 4.37 -11.81 -12.37
C VAL A 269 4.44 -13.16 -13.08
N ALA A 270 5.30 -14.08 -12.63
CA ALA A 270 5.42 -15.42 -13.19
C ALA A 270 4.11 -16.22 -13.08
N GLY A 271 3.46 -16.20 -11.92
CA GLY A 271 2.16 -16.84 -11.74
C GLY A 271 1.07 -16.25 -12.63
N THR A 272 1.07 -14.92 -12.81
CA THR A 272 0.14 -14.24 -13.73
C THR A 272 0.37 -14.67 -15.18
N ILE A 273 1.63 -14.89 -15.59
CA ILE A 273 1.97 -15.38 -16.91
C ILE A 273 1.58 -16.86 -17.06
N MET A 274 2.12 -17.74 -16.21
CA MET A 274 2.16 -19.18 -16.48
C MET A 274 1.75 -20.09 -15.32
N GLY A 275 1.23 -19.56 -14.23
CA GLY A 275 0.78 -20.37 -13.09
C GLY A 275 -0.18 -21.46 -13.57
N ALA A 276 0.09 -22.74 -13.21
CA ALA A 276 -0.74 -23.86 -13.64
C ALA A 276 -2.10 -23.91 -12.92
N GLY A 277 -2.22 -23.24 -11.75
CA GLY A 277 -3.41 -23.29 -10.92
C GLY A 277 -3.59 -24.62 -10.19
N ASN A 278 -2.48 -25.33 -9.92
CA ASN A 278 -2.50 -26.63 -9.25
C ASN A 278 -2.89 -26.51 -7.77
N LEU A 279 -2.39 -25.43 -7.12
CA LEU A 279 -2.71 -25.16 -5.72
C LEU A 279 -4.08 -24.52 -5.59
N ASP A 280 -4.35 -23.53 -6.43
CA ASP A 280 -5.64 -22.84 -6.52
C ASP A 280 -5.98 -22.53 -7.97
N PRO A 281 -7.04 -23.12 -8.55
CA PRO A 281 -7.47 -22.85 -9.93
C PRO A 281 -7.77 -21.39 -10.23
N TYR A 282 -8.07 -20.58 -9.22
CA TYR A 282 -8.28 -19.13 -9.37
C TYR A 282 -6.98 -18.37 -9.61
N GLY A 283 -5.84 -18.93 -9.20
CA GLY A 283 -4.50 -18.39 -9.46
C GLY A 283 -3.92 -18.77 -10.83
N ARG A 284 -4.65 -19.54 -11.66
CA ARG A 284 -4.20 -19.96 -12.99
C ARG A 284 -3.80 -18.77 -13.87
N GLY A 285 -2.61 -18.82 -14.44
CA GLY A 285 -2.04 -17.80 -15.32
C GLY A 285 -2.72 -17.67 -16.67
N MET A 286 -2.29 -16.72 -17.48
CA MET A 286 -2.88 -16.46 -18.81
C MET A 286 -2.45 -17.50 -19.85
N ALA A 287 -1.21 -18.02 -19.75
CA ALA A 287 -0.58 -19.01 -20.61
C ALA A 287 -0.02 -20.15 -19.76
N ASP A 288 -0.89 -20.88 -19.12
CA ASP A 288 -0.64 -21.85 -18.05
C ASP A 288 0.14 -23.10 -18.43
N ALA A 289 0.47 -23.28 -19.69
CA ALA A 289 1.38 -24.32 -20.20
C ALA A 289 2.66 -23.74 -20.86
N ALA A 290 2.87 -22.41 -20.84
CA ALA A 290 4.06 -21.78 -21.39
C ALA A 290 5.31 -22.14 -20.56
N PHE A 291 6.49 -22.01 -21.17
CA PHE A 291 7.79 -22.14 -20.50
C PHE A 291 8.38 -20.76 -20.24
N LEU A 292 8.97 -20.56 -19.06
CA LEU A 292 9.48 -19.27 -18.60
C LEU A 292 10.98 -19.30 -18.39
N TYR A 293 11.68 -18.36 -19.03
CA TYR A 293 13.08 -18.02 -18.79
C TYR A 293 13.16 -16.76 -17.92
N VAL A 294 13.79 -16.83 -16.73
CA VAL A 294 13.85 -15.76 -15.76
C VAL A 294 15.20 -15.05 -15.79
N TYR A 295 15.15 -13.73 -15.81
CA TYR A 295 16.30 -12.82 -15.77
C TYR A 295 16.07 -11.70 -14.73
N SER A 296 17.17 -11.24 -14.11
CA SER A 296 17.09 -10.12 -13.17
C SER A 296 17.04 -8.77 -13.87
N SER A 297 16.26 -7.84 -13.35
CA SER A 297 16.20 -6.45 -13.81
C SER A 297 17.49 -5.66 -13.52
N SER A 298 18.32 -6.13 -12.57
CA SER A 298 19.64 -5.56 -12.30
C SER A 298 20.63 -5.74 -13.43
N ASN A 299 20.42 -6.73 -14.29
CA ASN A 299 21.21 -6.98 -15.47
C ASN A 299 20.55 -6.38 -16.71
N ASN A 300 21.26 -5.58 -17.48
CA ASN A 300 20.72 -5.03 -18.71
C ASN A 300 20.71 -6.08 -19.83
N ASN A 301 19.73 -6.97 -19.80
CA ASN A 301 19.62 -8.07 -20.77
C ASN A 301 18.90 -7.69 -22.07
N TYR A 302 18.55 -6.41 -22.28
CA TYR A 302 17.92 -5.98 -23.54
C TYR A 302 18.77 -6.32 -24.77
N TYR A 303 20.08 -6.09 -24.67
CA TYR A 303 21.02 -6.39 -25.78
C TYR A 303 21.23 -7.89 -26.00
N SER A 304 20.92 -8.72 -25.01
CA SER A 304 21.05 -10.18 -25.09
C SER A 304 19.81 -10.86 -25.70
N VAL A 305 18.69 -10.16 -25.82
CA VAL A 305 17.43 -10.75 -26.30
C VAL A 305 17.54 -11.40 -27.71
N PRO A 306 18.26 -10.85 -28.68
CA PRO A 306 18.46 -11.54 -29.97
C PRO A 306 19.11 -12.92 -29.84
N GLY A 307 20.09 -13.05 -28.95
CA GLY A 307 20.72 -14.34 -28.66
C GLY A 307 19.80 -15.31 -27.92
N ILE A 308 19.01 -14.80 -26.99
CA ILE A 308 18.01 -15.60 -26.25
C ILE A 308 16.91 -16.07 -27.21
N TYR A 309 16.43 -15.22 -28.11
CA TYR A 309 15.49 -15.57 -29.16
C TYR A 309 16.04 -16.73 -30.01
N GLN A 310 17.29 -16.64 -30.48
CA GLN A 310 17.91 -17.64 -31.36
C GLN A 310 18.22 -18.97 -30.66
N ASN A 311 18.62 -18.92 -29.37
CA ASN A 311 19.10 -20.10 -28.68
C ASN A 311 18.02 -20.80 -27.82
N SER A 312 16.96 -20.10 -27.45
CA SER A 312 15.91 -20.58 -26.54
C SER A 312 14.51 -20.43 -27.11
N ASP A 313 14.36 -20.10 -28.38
CA ASP A 313 13.07 -19.88 -29.09
C ASP A 313 12.12 -18.93 -28.30
N VAL A 314 12.70 -17.98 -27.56
CA VAL A 314 11.92 -16.98 -26.81
C VAL A 314 11.33 -15.96 -27.77
N ILE A 315 10.02 -15.95 -27.93
CA ILE A 315 9.33 -15.01 -28.85
C ILE A 315 8.61 -13.87 -28.12
N ILE A 316 8.46 -13.96 -26.81
CA ILE A 316 7.80 -12.93 -25.99
C ILE A 316 8.74 -12.54 -24.85
N THR A 317 8.90 -11.24 -24.61
CA THR A 317 9.55 -10.76 -23.38
C THR A 317 8.56 -9.95 -22.54
N SER A 318 8.51 -10.20 -21.23
CA SER A 318 7.68 -9.52 -20.27
C SER A 318 8.53 -8.80 -19.22
N LYS A 319 8.31 -7.50 -19.02
CA LYS A 319 9.12 -6.66 -18.15
C LYS A 319 8.25 -5.66 -17.40
N SER A 320 8.22 -5.76 -16.06
CA SER A 320 7.32 -5.01 -15.19
C SER A 320 8.05 -4.10 -14.19
N TYR A 321 9.16 -3.48 -14.61
CA TYR A 321 9.92 -2.52 -13.81
C TYR A 321 10.09 -1.17 -14.52
N SER A 322 10.59 -0.17 -13.80
CA SER A 322 10.69 1.22 -14.24
C SER A 322 12.14 1.72 -14.23
N ASN A 323 12.47 2.58 -15.21
CA ASN A 323 13.75 3.30 -15.29
C ASN A 323 13.50 4.81 -15.34
N GLY A 324 12.86 5.34 -14.33
CA GLY A 324 12.57 6.78 -14.20
C GLY A 324 11.30 7.23 -14.94
N CYS A 325 10.97 8.49 -14.80
CA CYS A 325 9.88 9.15 -15.49
C CYS A 325 10.14 9.22 -17.01
N ASN A 326 9.19 9.67 -17.80
CA ASN A 326 9.27 9.64 -19.26
C ASN A 326 10.62 10.12 -19.81
N ALA A 327 11.45 9.19 -20.26
CA ALA A 327 12.80 9.47 -20.78
C ALA A 327 12.84 9.74 -22.31
N GLY A 328 11.70 9.68 -22.98
CA GLY A 328 11.59 9.82 -24.42
C GLY A 328 12.14 8.62 -25.21
N TYR A 329 12.40 8.84 -26.48
CA TYR A 329 12.93 7.82 -27.39
C TYR A 329 14.46 7.74 -27.27
N THR A 330 14.93 6.87 -26.40
CA THR A 330 16.36 6.69 -26.11
C THR A 330 17.04 5.73 -27.07
N THR A 331 18.38 5.57 -26.96
CA THR A 331 19.14 4.55 -27.66
C THR A 331 18.57 3.16 -27.44
N LEU A 332 18.17 2.83 -26.19
CA LEU A 332 17.55 1.56 -25.86
C LEU A 332 16.21 1.37 -26.59
N ALA A 333 15.39 2.42 -26.71
CA ALA A 333 14.15 2.35 -27.49
C ALA A 333 14.44 2.02 -28.98
N ARG A 334 15.47 2.65 -29.55
CA ARG A 334 15.90 2.35 -30.92
C ARG A 334 16.36 0.91 -31.07
N ASP A 335 17.13 0.40 -30.13
CA ASP A 335 17.65 -0.97 -30.18
C ASP A 335 16.53 -2.00 -30.11
N LEU A 336 15.50 -1.77 -29.29
CA LEU A 336 14.33 -2.63 -29.25
C LEU A 336 13.53 -2.62 -30.54
N ASP A 337 13.34 -1.45 -31.15
CA ASP A 337 12.71 -1.34 -32.46
C ASP A 337 13.51 -2.07 -33.54
N GLU A 338 14.84 -2.02 -33.48
CA GLU A 338 15.73 -2.73 -34.42
C GLU A 338 15.66 -4.26 -34.22
N GLN A 339 15.59 -4.73 -32.97
CA GLN A 339 15.40 -6.16 -32.66
C GLN A 339 14.10 -6.69 -33.26
N ILE A 340 12.97 -5.97 -33.10
CA ILE A 340 11.68 -6.38 -33.70
C ILE A 340 11.73 -6.31 -35.23
N ARG A 341 12.42 -5.32 -35.81
CA ARG A 341 12.62 -5.26 -37.25
C ARG A 341 13.40 -6.46 -37.80
N GLN A 342 14.42 -6.88 -37.04
CA GLN A 342 15.28 -8.02 -37.43
C GLN A 342 14.59 -9.37 -37.16
N TYR A 343 13.81 -9.45 -36.13
CA TYR A 343 13.07 -10.65 -35.69
C TYR A 343 11.57 -10.34 -35.57
N PRO A 344 10.81 -10.37 -36.67
CA PRO A 344 9.43 -9.90 -36.70
C PRO A 344 8.44 -10.70 -35.82
N SER A 345 8.81 -11.90 -35.37
CA SER A 345 8.02 -12.69 -34.41
C SER A 345 8.33 -12.38 -32.95
N LEU A 346 9.35 -11.56 -32.67
CA LEU A 346 9.71 -11.15 -31.32
C LEU A 346 8.77 -10.04 -30.85
N ILE A 347 8.21 -10.21 -29.65
CA ILE A 347 7.27 -9.28 -29.05
C ILE A 347 7.83 -8.81 -27.70
N HIS A 348 8.08 -7.52 -27.56
CA HIS A 348 8.44 -6.90 -26.28
C HIS A 348 7.22 -6.30 -25.63
N ILE A 349 6.90 -6.76 -24.39
CA ILE A 349 5.78 -6.29 -23.58
C ILE A 349 6.31 -5.65 -22.30
N PHE A 350 5.79 -4.46 -21.99
CA PHE A 350 6.14 -3.69 -20.80
C PHE A 350 4.89 -3.23 -20.04
N SER A 351 4.98 -3.10 -18.71
CA SER A 351 4.04 -2.25 -18.00
C SER A 351 4.25 -0.79 -18.40
N ALA A 352 3.21 0.03 -18.42
CA ALA A 352 3.35 1.47 -18.69
C ALA A 352 4.11 2.20 -17.55
N GLY A 353 4.01 1.67 -16.35
CA GLY A 353 4.59 2.23 -15.12
C GLY A 353 3.53 2.62 -14.09
N ASN A 354 4.00 3.04 -12.90
CA ASN A 354 3.16 3.37 -11.75
C ASN A 354 3.15 4.87 -11.40
N ASP A 355 3.55 5.73 -12.33
CA ASP A 355 3.70 7.18 -12.14
C ASP A 355 2.47 7.97 -12.60
N GLY A 356 1.28 7.37 -12.60
CA GLY A 356 0.06 7.96 -13.15
C GLY A 356 -0.36 9.31 -12.54
N THR A 357 0.19 9.68 -11.39
CA THR A 357 -0.05 10.98 -10.72
C THR A 357 1.16 11.93 -10.80
N SER A 358 2.25 11.51 -11.44
CA SER A 358 3.49 12.29 -11.54
C SER A 358 3.47 13.24 -12.74
N ASP A 359 4.15 14.37 -12.60
CA ASP A 359 4.49 15.26 -13.70
C ASP A 359 5.96 15.04 -14.07
N CYS A 360 6.22 14.61 -15.30
CA CYS A 360 7.58 14.38 -15.80
C CYS A 360 8.20 15.63 -16.44
N GLY A 361 7.55 16.77 -16.39
CA GLY A 361 8.15 18.09 -16.69
C GLY A 361 8.31 18.47 -18.16
N TYR A 362 7.73 17.73 -19.11
CA TYR A 362 7.83 18.09 -20.53
C TYR A 362 6.56 18.71 -21.14
N GLY A 363 5.67 19.22 -20.31
CA GLY A 363 4.55 20.05 -20.76
C GLY A 363 3.25 19.30 -21.06
N ALA A 364 3.16 17.99 -20.76
CA ALA A 364 1.90 17.25 -20.91
C ALA A 364 0.90 17.47 -19.75
N GLY A 365 1.33 18.14 -18.69
CA GLY A 365 0.54 18.44 -17.51
C GLY A 365 0.62 17.36 -16.43
N SER A 366 0.14 17.69 -15.23
CA SER A 366 0.06 16.75 -14.12
C SER A 366 -0.79 15.55 -14.49
N ASN A 367 -0.36 14.37 -14.08
CA ASN A 367 -1.01 13.09 -14.37
C ASN A 367 -0.96 12.62 -15.84
N TRP A 368 -0.15 13.26 -16.70
CA TRP A 368 0.01 12.90 -18.09
C TRP A 368 1.49 12.86 -18.50
N GLY A 369 1.81 12.16 -19.58
CA GLY A 369 3.17 12.07 -20.09
C GLY A 369 4.15 11.38 -19.17
N ASN A 370 3.70 10.42 -18.36
CA ASN A 370 4.48 9.80 -17.31
C ASN A 370 4.72 8.29 -17.50
N VAL A 371 4.64 7.80 -18.75
CA VAL A 371 5.09 6.44 -19.10
C VAL A 371 6.57 6.30 -18.73
N THR A 372 6.90 5.33 -17.90
CA THR A 372 8.22 5.22 -17.28
C THR A 372 9.28 4.60 -18.18
N GLY A 373 10.50 5.16 -18.16
CA GLY A 373 11.64 4.64 -18.90
C GLY A 373 11.61 4.89 -20.42
N GLY A 374 12.79 4.93 -21.06
CA GLY A 374 12.91 5.16 -22.49
C GLY A 374 12.51 3.94 -23.35
N HIS A 375 12.77 2.74 -22.86
CA HIS A 375 12.46 1.49 -23.54
C HIS A 375 10.96 1.32 -23.84
N LYS A 376 10.10 1.78 -22.97
CA LYS A 376 8.63 1.76 -23.14
C LYS A 376 8.13 2.80 -24.16
N GLN A 377 9.02 3.72 -24.58
CA GLN A 377 8.78 4.73 -25.61
C GLN A 377 9.11 4.24 -27.03
N ALA A 378 9.68 3.03 -27.17
CA ALA A 378 9.95 2.42 -28.46
C ALA A 378 8.64 2.29 -29.28
N LYS A 379 8.77 2.29 -30.63
CA LYS A 379 7.61 2.39 -31.55
C LYS A 379 6.89 1.06 -31.68
N ASN A 380 7.66 -0.04 -31.67
CA ASN A 380 7.16 -1.38 -32.00
C ASN A 380 6.91 -2.25 -30.75
N VAL A 381 7.21 -1.75 -29.54
CA VAL A 381 6.93 -2.46 -28.28
C VAL A 381 5.51 -2.20 -27.82
N ILE A 382 4.99 -3.10 -27.00
CA ILE A 382 3.67 -2.98 -26.37
C ILE A 382 3.86 -2.47 -24.95
N ALA A 383 3.42 -1.26 -24.67
CA ALA A 383 3.29 -0.73 -23.31
C ALA A 383 1.84 -0.86 -22.84
N THR A 384 1.63 -1.44 -21.65
CA THR A 384 0.31 -1.84 -21.15
C THR A 384 -0.10 -1.00 -19.96
N ALA A 385 -1.24 -0.32 -20.05
CA ALA A 385 -1.86 0.40 -18.93
C ALA A 385 -2.59 -0.56 -18.00
N ASN A 386 -2.61 -0.21 -16.70
CA ASN A 386 -3.34 -0.97 -15.69
C ASN A 386 -4.80 -0.53 -15.62
N LEU A 387 -5.72 -1.47 -15.84
CA LEU A 387 -7.16 -1.29 -15.67
C LEU A 387 -7.67 -2.04 -14.43
N ASN A 388 -8.70 -1.52 -13.81
CA ASN A 388 -9.47 -2.22 -12.78
C ASN A 388 -10.50 -3.20 -13.38
N SER A 389 -11.25 -3.91 -12.55
CA SER A 389 -12.26 -4.89 -12.98
C SER A 389 -13.45 -4.29 -13.74
N SER A 390 -13.66 -2.97 -13.62
CA SER A 390 -14.70 -2.23 -14.34
C SER A 390 -14.17 -1.56 -15.62
N SER A 391 -12.99 -1.94 -16.08
CA SER A 391 -12.28 -1.36 -17.22
C SER A 391 -11.92 0.13 -17.06
N GLY A 392 -11.98 0.66 -15.83
CA GLY A 392 -11.48 1.99 -15.50
C GLY A 392 -9.96 1.99 -15.38
N LEU A 393 -9.30 3.07 -15.81
CA LEU A 393 -7.85 3.25 -15.64
C LEU A 393 -7.50 3.37 -14.17
N ALA A 394 -6.57 2.56 -13.68
CA ALA A 394 -6.06 2.68 -12.32
C ALA A 394 -5.34 4.03 -12.13
N THR A 395 -5.53 4.66 -10.97
CA THR A 395 -4.94 5.99 -10.68
C THR A 395 -3.42 5.95 -10.77
N SER A 396 -2.79 4.86 -10.31
CA SER A 396 -1.35 4.65 -10.38
C SER A 396 -0.82 4.38 -11.79
N SER A 397 -1.68 3.94 -12.74
CA SER A 397 -1.21 3.61 -14.09
C SER A 397 -0.64 4.81 -14.81
N SER A 398 0.57 4.69 -15.28
CA SER A 398 1.20 5.71 -16.12
C SER A 398 0.41 5.95 -17.41
N ARG A 399 0.43 7.21 -17.87
CA ARG A 399 -0.37 7.72 -19.01
C ARG A 399 0.51 8.41 -20.02
N GLY A 400 0.09 8.35 -21.28
CA GLY A 400 0.72 9.09 -22.34
C GLY A 400 0.45 10.61 -22.33
N PRO A 401 0.86 11.27 -23.37
CA PRO A 401 1.56 10.75 -24.54
C PRO A 401 3.01 10.33 -24.24
N ALA A 402 3.67 9.69 -25.21
CA ALA A 402 5.12 9.58 -25.21
C ALA A 402 5.75 10.98 -25.32
N HIS A 403 7.04 11.12 -24.95
CA HIS A 403 7.72 12.42 -24.95
C HIS A 403 7.69 13.15 -26.32
N ASP A 404 7.62 12.43 -27.42
CA ASP A 404 7.51 12.94 -28.79
C ASP A 404 6.06 13.08 -29.29
N GLY A 405 5.07 12.96 -28.40
CA GLY A 405 3.66 13.14 -28.71
C GLY A 405 2.93 11.90 -29.24
N ARG A 406 3.62 10.77 -29.44
CA ARG A 406 2.96 9.51 -29.86
C ARG A 406 2.03 8.98 -28.80
N ILE A 407 1.01 8.24 -29.23
CA ILE A 407 0.10 7.53 -28.33
C ILE A 407 0.87 6.42 -27.60
N LYS A 408 0.85 6.48 -26.27
CA LYS A 408 1.27 5.46 -25.34
C LYS A 408 0.38 5.58 -24.07
N PRO A 409 0.12 4.53 -23.30
CA PRO A 409 0.35 3.11 -23.60
C PRO A 409 -0.40 2.64 -24.85
N ASP A 410 0.00 1.48 -25.39
CA ASP A 410 -0.58 0.94 -26.64
C ASP A 410 -1.91 0.22 -26.37
N ILE A 411 -2.01 -0.46 -25.22
CA ILE A 411 -3.19 -1.21 -24.79
C ILE A 411 -3.44 -1.03 -23.29
N GLY A 412 -4.62 -1.43 -22.83
CA GLY A 412 -4.95 -1.57 -21.42
C GLY A 412 -5.30 -3.01 -21.08
N ALA A 413 -4.86 -3.45 -19.90
CA ALA A 413 -5.16 -4.78 -19.37
C ALA A 413 -5.55 -4.68 -17.89
N LYS A 414 -6.40 -5.59 -17.41
CA LYS A 414 -6.75 -5.69 -15.99
C LYS A 414 -5.52 -6.14 -15.22
N GLY A 415 -4.98 -5.25 -14.38
CA GLY A 415 -3.80 -5.47 -13.57
C GLY A 415 -3.95 -5.00 -12.12
N SER A 416 -5.12 -4.44 -11.75
CA SER A 416 -5.42 -4.10 -10.37
C SER A 416 -5.96 -5.33 -9.66
N SER A 417 -5.46 -5.58 -8.44
CA SER A 417 -5.94 -6.67 -7.57
C SER A 417 -5.91 -8.02 -8.31
N VAL A 418 -4.75 -8.38 -8.82
CA VAL A 418 -4.51 -9.67 -9.47
C VAL A 418 -4.10 -10.68 -8.41
N TYR A 419 -4.81 -11.81 -8.35
CA TYR A 419 -4.44 -12.96 -7.52
C TYR A 419 -3.45 -13.83 -8.28
N SER A 420 -2.32 -14.16 -7.67
CA SER A 420 -1.25 -14.92 -8.30
C SER A 420 -0.40 -15.64 -7.25
N THR A 421 0.59 -16.36 -7.71
CA THR A 421 1.58 -17.03 -6.85
C THR A 421 2.45 -16.01 -6.13
N ILE A 422 2.88 -16.38 -4.95
CA ILE A 422 3.95 -15.73 -4.20
C ILE A 422 4.89 -16.83 -3.72
N ASP A 423 6.10 -16.46 -3.34
CA ASP A 423 7.05 -17.38 -2.73
C ASP A 423 6.42 -18.04 -1.50
N ALA A 424 6.32 -19.37 -1.54
CA ALA A 424 5.79 -20.16 -0.44
C ALA A 424 6.96 -20.64 0.42
N ASN A 425 7.34 -19.81 1.40
CA ASN A 425 8.19 -20.26 2.50
C ASN A 425 7.36 -20.93 3.59
#